data_2a364ebc02b12a1784597545333d3602
#
_entry.id   2a364ebc02b12a1784597545333d3602
#
_cell.length_a   1.000
_cell.length_b   1.000
_cell.length_c   1.000
_cell.angle_alpha   90.00
_cell.angle_beta   90.00
_cell.angle_gamma   90.00
#
_symmetry.space_group_name_H-M   'P 1'
#
loop_
_entity.id
_entity.type
_entity.pdbx_description
1 polymer ?
#
loop_
_entity_poly.entity_id
_entity_poly.type
_entity_poly.pdbx_seq_one_letter_code
_entity_poly.pdbx_strand_id
1 'polypeptide(L)'
;MNRLSSGLMLCEHSSESMHEIAAESVPLVIAGPLYFPDSVKGWLYGGDRSGMKAEEVRDMVLDYAQSLQPVFAECARILRPGGHLVVQTRDVRVGGLVADVESAHRGLAIRCGLEYRCRHFWVNRFHRPERRGQEEKDRAEEGPMPRTPEVFAVFKKPGSAYLGEPLEGDADLLNANFMETGAGSMKARHPYQAPLPVLNAFVRTYSRPGDTVVDPFAGCGTTALAALRSGRGCILYEIDPEAVGMIRTNFAEEAE
;
A
#
# COMPACT_ATOMS: atom_id res chain seq x y z
N MET A 1 13.18 7.10 -16.03
CA MET A 1 13.44 5.88 -15.22
C MET A 1 14.93 5.78 -14.93
N ASN A 2 15.31 5.79 -13.66
CA ASN A 2 16.72 5.77 -13.22
C ASN A 2 17.04 4.40 -12.59
N ARG A 3 18.11 3.76 -13.05
CA ARG A 3 18.61 2.51 -12.44
C ARG A 3 19.40 2.85 -11.18
N LEU A 4 18.97 2.35 -10.01
CA LEU A 4 19.66 2.58 -8.74
C LEU A 4 20.64 1.45 -8.39
N SER A 5 20.28 0.19 -8.71
CA SER A 5 21.14 -0.98 -8.53
C SER A 5 20.79 -2.08 -9.53
N SER A 6 21.47 -3.24 -9.44
CA SER A 6 21.07 -4.41 -10.22
C SER A 6 19.67 -4.87 -9.80
N GLY A 7 18.68 -4.71 -10.68
CA GLY A 7 17.28 -5.11 -10.44
C GLY A 7 16.40 -4.03 -9.82
N LEU A 8 16.90 -2.82 -9.50
CA LEU A 8 16.10 -1.72 -8.96
C LEU A 8 16.05 -0.53 -9.91
N MET A 9 14.83 -0.10 -10.23
CA MET A 9 14.56 1.08 -11.05
C MET A 9 13.63 2.03 -10.32
N LEU A 10 13.90 3.34 -10.42
CA LEU A 10 13.10 4.42 -9.85
C LEU A 10 12.61 5.37 -10.94
N CYS A 11 11.31 5.58 -10.97
CA CYS A 11 10.61 6.56 -11.79
C CYS A 11 10.17 7.72 -10.90
N GLU A 12 10.74 8.91 -11.11
CA GLU A 12 10.51 10.11 -10.31
C GLU A 12 9.36 10.93 -10.91
N HIS A 13 8.24 10.27 -11.20
CA HIS A 13 7.04 10.87 -11.77
C HIS A 13 5.80 10.07 -11.36
N SER A 14 4.61 10.62 -11.67
CA SER A 14 3.34 9.99 -11.35
C SER A 14 3.19 8.61 -12.01
N SER A 15 2.66 7.66 -11.25
CA SER A 15 2.27 6.33 -11.73
C SER A 15 0.93 6.30 -12.48
N GLU A 16 0.31 7.46 -12.74
CA GLU A 16 -0.85 7.57 -13.62
C GLU A 16 -0.56 7.12 -15.06
N SER A 17 0.71 7.07 -15.44
CA SER A 17 1.21 6.51 -16.68
C SER A 17 2.48 5.72 -16.42
N MET A 18 2.42 4.39 -16.60
CA MET A 18 3.56 3.46 -16.46
C MET A 18 4.01 2.97 -17.83
N HIS A 19 4.19 3.92 -18.78
CA HIS A 19 4.49 3.62 -20.18
C HIS A 19 5.81 2.86 -20.38
N GLU A 20 6.72 2.90 -19.41
CA GLU A 20 7.99 2.14 -19.41
C GLU A 20 7.77 0.63 -19.19
N ILE A 21 6.59 0.24 -18.70
CA ILE A 21 6.27 -1.14 -18.40
C ILE A 21 5.29 -1.66 -19.46
N ALA A 22 5.68 -2.74 -20.13
CA ALA A 22 4.83 -3.40 -21.12
C ALA A 22 3.53 -3.92 -20.47
N ALA A 23 2.44 -3.92 -21.23
CA ALA A 23 1.20 -4.55 -20.79
C ALA A 23 1.44 -6.04 -20.51
N GLU A 24 0.75 -6.58 -19.50
CA GLU A 24 0.72 -8.01 -19.17
C GLU A 24 2.10 -8.62 -18.89
N SER A 25 3.03 -7.82 -18.35
CA SER A 25 4.43 -8.23 -18.16
C SER A 25 4.79 -8.57 -16.73
N VAL A 26 4.12 -8.01 -15.71
CA VAL A 26 4.50 -8.19 -14.30
C VAL A 26 3.52 -9.09 -13.54
N PRO A 27 4.01 -9.96 -12.64
CA PRO A 27 3.16 -10.85 -11.86
C PRO A 27 2.54 -10.18 -10.63
N LEU A 28 3.20 -9.15 -10.08
CA LEU A 28 2.82 -8.55 -8.81
C LEU A 28 2.98 -7.03 -8.82
N VAL A 29 1.92 -6.36 -8.39
CA VAL A 29 1.93 -4.94 -8.01
C VAL A 29 1.56 -4.85 -6.54
N ILE A 30 2.34 -4.10 -5.75
CA ILE A 30 2.02 -3.76 -4.35
C ILE A 30 1.83 -2.25 -4.29
N ALA A 31 0.63 -1.82 -3.95
CA ALA A 31 0.22 -0.42 -3.96
C ALA A 31 -0.17 0.03 -2.56
N GLY A 32 0.50 1.03 -2.03
CA GLY A 32 0.14 1.71 -0.79
C GLY A 32 -0.23 3.17 -1.07
N PRO A 33 -1.42 3.48 -1.64
CA PRO A 33 -1.79 4.85 -1.92
C PRO A 33 -1.70 5.71 -0.67
N LEU A 34 -1.36 7.01 -0.84
CA LEU A 34 -1.38 7.97 0.26
C LEU A 34 -2.72 7.86 0.99
N TYR A 35 -2.65 7.83 2.31
CA TYR A 35 -3.87 7.78 3.11
C TYR A 35 -4.79 8.94 2.78
N PHE A 36 -6.07 8.64 2.69
CA PHE A 36 -7.11 9.58 2.32
C PHE A 36 -7.01 10.97 2.98
N PRO A 37 -6.74 11.11 4.30
CA PRO A 37 -6.57 12.44 4.88
C PRO A 37 -5.31 13.17 4.43
N ASP A 38 -4.26 12.46 4.07
CA ASP A 38 -2.98 13.03 3.69
C ASP A 38 -3.00 13.53 2.23
N SER A 39 -3.88 12.94 1.40
CA SER A 39 -4.09 13.35 0.00
C SER A 39 -4.92 14.64 -0.14
N VAL A 40 -5.71 15.00 0.87
CA VAL A 40 -6.54 16.20 0.86
C VAL A 40 -5.78 17.35 1.55
N LYS A 41 -5.24 18.27 0.77
CA LYS A 41 -4.51 19.45 1.28
C LYS A 41 -5.32 20.17 2.35
N GLY A 42 -4.72 20.37 3.53
CA GLY A 42 -5.35 21.05 4.68
C GLY A 42 -6.03 20.11 5.69
N TRP A 43 -6.13 18.81 5.42
CA TRP A 43 -6.79 17.86 6.30
C TRP A 43 -5.98 17.48 7.55
N LEU A 44 -4.66 17.38 7.45
CA LEU A 44 -3.78 17.05 8.56
C LEU A 44 -3.59 18.18 9.58
N TYR A 45 -3.87 19.42 9.20
CA TYR A 45 -3.47 20.63 9.95
C TYR A 45 -4.62 21.52 10.44
N GLY A 46 -5.76 20.95 10.85
CA GLY A 46 -6.61 21.70 11.76
C GLY A 46 -7.91 22.29 11.23
N GLY A 47 -8.60 21.64 10.31
CA GLY A 47 -10.02 21.95 10.07
C GLY A 47 -10.88 21.36 11.20
N ASP A 48 -11.80 22.16 11.75
CA ASP A 48 -12.86 21.64 12.64
C ASP A 48 -13.69 20.63 11.83
N ARG A 49 -13.69 19.39 12.29
CA ARG A 49 -14.39 18.27 11.63
C ARG A 49 -15.70 17.92 12.35
N SER A 50 -15.99 18.63 13.44
CA SER A 50 -17.23 18.47 14.18
C SER A 50 -18.38 18.93 13.28
N GLY A 51 -19.36 18.07 13.08
CA GLY A 51 -20.56 18.39 12.32
C GLY A 51 -20.52 18.05 10.83
N MET A 52 -19.48 17.36 10.31
CA MET A 52 -19.52 16.84 8.94
C MET A 52 -20.65 15.81 8.78
N LYS A 53 -21.36 15.88 7.66
CA LYS A 53 -22.42 14.93 7.34
C LYS A 53 -21.83 13.69 6.67
N ALA A 54 -22.50 12.55 6.85
CA ALA A 54 -22.07 11.29 6.24
C ALA A 54 -21.97 11.36 4.70
N GLU A 55 -22.82 12.18 4.07
CA GLU A 55 -22.80 12.42 2.62
C GLU A 55 -21.51 13.12 2.20
N GLU A 56 -21.08 14.13 2.93
CA GLU A 56 -19.84 14.88 2.65
C GLU A 56 -18.61 13.98 2.76
N VAL A 57 -18.55 13.16 3.82
CA VAL A 57 -17.45 12.18 4.00
C VAL A 57 -17.43 11.17 2.86
N ARG A 58 -18.61 10.65 2.47
CA ARG A 58 -18.73 9.72 1.35
C ARG A 58 -18.25 10.33 0.04
N ASP A 59 -18.70 11.56 -0.28
CA ASP A 59 -18.35 12.21 -1.53
C ASP A 59 -16.84 12.50 -1.60
N MET A 60 -16.23 12.90 -0.50
CA MET A 60 -14.76 13.05 -0.41
C MET A 60 -14.01 11.72 -0.65
N VAL A 61 -14.51 10.60 -0.13
CA VAL A 61 -13.90 9.27 -0.38
C VAL A 61 -14.04 8.89 -1.85
N LEU A 62 -15.17 9.21 -2.48
CA LEU A 62 -15.39 8.92 -3.89
C LEU A 62 -14.47 9.76 -4.79
N ASP A 63 -14.33 11.06 -4.51
CA ASP A 63 -13.42 11.95 -5.24
C ASP A 63 -11.96 11.48 -5.11
N TYR A 64 -11.56 11.10 -3.90
CA TYR A 64 -10.23 10.53 -3.67
C TYR A 64 -10.04 9.23 -4.48
N ALA A 65 -10.98 8.29 -4.42
CA ALA A 65 -10.89 7.07 -5.18
C ALA A 65 -10.87 7.33 -6.70
N GLN A 66 -11.63 8.32 -7.17
CA GLN A 66 -11.63 8.70 -8.57
C GLN A 66 -10.28 9.25 -9.03
N SER A 67 -9.59 10.03 -8.19
CA SER A 67 -8.25 10.52 -8.49
C SER A 67 -7.21 9.41 -8.66
N LEU A 68 -7.42 8.25 -8.04
CA LEU A 68 -6.55 7.07 -8.17
C LEU A 68 -6.88 6.17 -9.38
N GLN A 69 -7.98 6.45 -10.08
CA GLN A 69 -8.42 5.60 -11.20
C GLN A 69 -7.36 5.40 -12.28
N PRO A 70 -6.59 6.40 -12.74
CA PRO A 70 -5.54 6.19 -13.74
C PRO A 70 -4.47 5.19 -13.26
N VAL A 71 -4.04 5.30 -11.99
CA VAL A 71 -3.03 4.41 -11.42
C VAL A 71 -3.54 2.96 -11.35
N PHE A 72 -4.80 2.75 -10.91
CA PHE A 72 -5.38 1.41 -10.85
C PHE A 72 -5.59 0.79 -12.24
N ALA A 73 -5.92 1.61 -13.24
CA ALA A 73 -6.02 1.18 -14.63
C ALA A 73 -4.64 0.73 -15.16
N GLU A 74 -3.58 1.48 -14.86
CA GLU A 74 -2.21 1.10 -15.22
C GLU A 74 -1.76 -0.17 -14.49
N CYS A 75 -2.05 -0.31 -13.18
CA CYS A 75 -1.81 -1.56 -12.45
C CYS A 75 -2.48 -2.76 -13.14
N ALA A 76 -3.75 -2.61 -13.54
CA ALA A 76 -4.46 -3.67 -14.25
C ALA A 76 -3.86 -3.95 -15.65
N ARG A 77 -3.40 -2.90 -16.36
CA ARG A 77 -2.75 -3.03 -17.67
C ARG A 77 -1.46 -3.82 -17.62
N ILE A 78 -0.56 -3.45 -16.68
CA ILE A 78 0.79 -4.06 -16.60
C ILE A 78 0.78 -5.45 -16.00
N LEU A 79 -0.22 -5.79 -15.16
CA LEU A 79 -0.36 -7.13 -14.62
C LEU A 79 -0.59 -8.16 -15.72
N ARG A 80 0.19 -9.25 -15.69
CA ARG A 80 -0.04 -10.43 -16.54
C ARG A 80 -1.34 -11.15 -16.17
N PRO A 81 -1.97 -11.92 -17.08
CA PRO A 81 -3.07 -12.79 -16.71
C PRO A 81 -2.69 -13.70 -15.53
N GLY A 82 -3.55 -13.74 -14.51
CA GLY A 82 -3.29 -14.47 -13.26
C GLY A 82 -2.37 -13.76 -12.26
N GLY A 83 -1.81 -12.61 -12.60
CA GLY A 83 -1.01 -11.77 -11.70
C GLY A 83 -1.87 -11.07 -10.64
N HIS A 84 -1.23 -10.53 -9.61
CA HIS A 84 -1.90 -10.01 -8.42
C HIS A 84 -1.60 -8.53 -8.16
N LEU A 85 -2.63 -7.81 -7.71
CA LEU A 85 -2.52 -6.49 -7.09
C LEU A 85 -2.79 -6.65 -5.60
N VAL A 86 -1.87 -6.16 -4.76
CA VAL A 86 -2.04 -6.05 -3.31
C VAL A 86 -2.16 -4.58 -2.97
N VAL A 87 -3.27 -4.17 -2.36
CA VAL A 87 -3.51 -2.77 -1.96
C VAL A 87 -3.48 -2.65 -0.45
N GLN A 88 -2.49 -1.93 0.08
CA GLN A 88 -2.47 -1.52 1.48
C GLN A 88 -3.40 -0.32 1.67
N THR A 89 -4.35 -0.45 2.56
CA THR A 89 -5.37 0.58 2.82
C THR A 89 -5.89 0.50 4.25
N ARG A 90 -6.64 1.49 4.67
CA ARG A 90 -7.42 1.44 5.92
C ARG A 90 -8.56 2.44 5.86
N ASP A 91 -9.60 2.17 6.61
CA ASP A 91 -10.66 3.14 6.87
C ASP A 91 -10.17 4.20 7.85
N VAL A 92 -10.67 5.40 7.71
CA VAL A 92 -10.25 6.56 8.49
C VAL A 92 -11.46 7.19 9.17
N ARG A 93 -11.25 7.70 10.37
CA ARG A 93 -12.29 8.46 11.09
C ARG A 93 -12.22 9.93 10.73
N VAL A 94 -13.41 10.48 10.50
CA VAL A 94 -13.62 11.87 10.11
C VAL A 94 -14.84 12.38 10.84
N GLY A 95 -14.67 13.26 11.85
CA GLY A 95 -15.79 13.88 12.59
C GLY A 95 -16.76 12.85 13.19
N GLY A 96 -16.24 11.75 13.77
CA GLY A 96 -17.05 10.67 14.32
C GLY A 96 -17.56 9.64 13.33
N LEU A 97 -17.47 9.92 12.04
CA LEU A 97 -17.87 9.03 10.96
C LEU A 97 -16.70 8.17 10.48
N VAL A 98 -17.01 7.03 9.86
CA VAL A 98 -16.02 6.18 9.18
C VAL A 98 -16.02 6.52 7.70
N ALA A 99 -14.88 6.98 7.19
CA ALA A 99 -14.62 7.05 5.77
C ALA A 99 -14.23 5.65 5.28
N ASP A 100 -15.09 4.99 4.52
CA ASP A 100 -14.95 3.63 4.01
C ASP A 100 -14.00 3.59 2.78
N VAL A 101 -12.72 3.79 3.06
CA VAL A 101 -11.66 3.89 2.04
C VAL A 101 -11.36 2.52 1.43
N GLU A 102 -11.40 1.45 2.25
CA GLU A 102 -11.16 0.08 1.76
C GLU A 102 -12.17 -0.32 0.68
N SER A 103 -13.46 -0.09 0.94
CA SER A 103 -14.50 -0.40 -0.06
C SER A 103 -14.38 0.43 -1.32
N ALA A 104 -13.94 1.70 -1.22
CA ALA A 104 -13.70 2.56 -2.37
C ALA A 104 -12.55 2.02 -3.24
N HIS A 105 -11.42 1.66 -2.66
CA HIS A 105 -10.31 1.02 -3.38
C HIS A 105 -10.70 -0.31 -3.99
N ARG A 106 -11.46 -1.14 -3.26
CA ARG A 106 -11.96 -2.42 -3.76
C ARG A 106 -12.89 -2.22 -4.97
N GLY A 107 -13.82 -1.29 -4.88
CA GLY A 107 -14.70 -0.93 -5.99
C GLY A 107 -13.91 -0.43 -7.21
N LEU A 108 -12.86 0.35 -6.98
CA LEU A 108 -11.98 0.86 -8.05
C LEU A 108 -11.24 -0.27 -8.76
N ALA A 109 -10.59 -1.18 -8.02
CA ALA A 109 -9.88 -2.33 -8.60
C ALA A 109 -10.80 -3.23 -9.41
N ILE A 110 -12.03 -3.49 -8.92
CA ILE A 110 -13.03 -4.27 -9.66
C ILE A 110 -13.45 -3.56 -10.94
N ARG A 111 -13.68 -2.25 -10.93
CA ARG A 111 -13.98 -1.47 -12.15
C ARG A 111 -12.86 -1.51 -13.18
N CYS A 112 -11.60 -1.66 -12.73
CA CYS A 112 -10.45 -1.87 -13.62
C CYS A 112 -10.31 -3.32 -14.12
N GLY A 113 -11.28 -4.20 -13.86
CA GLY A 113 -11.32 -5.57 -14.37
C GLY A 113 -10.58 -6.60 -13.51
N LEU A 114 -10.23 -6.26 -12.28
CA LEU A 114 -9.58 -7.19 -11.34
C LEU A 114 -10.60 -7.94 -10.48
N GLU A 115 -10.31 -9.20 -10.17
CA GLU A 115 -11.12 -10.06 -9.31
C GLU A 115 -10.66 -9.91 -7.86
N TYR A 116 -11.56 -9.51 -6.95
CA TYR A 116 -11.27 -9.49 -5.53
C TYR A 116 -11.12 -10.93 -5.00
N ARG A 117 -10.02 -11.19 -4.27
CA ARG A 117 -9.70 -12.55 -3.77
C ARG A 117 -9.90 -12.67 -2.27
N CYS A 118 -9.23 -11.82 -1.51
CA CYS A 118 -9.26 -11.83 -0.05
C CYS A 118 -8.73 -10.50 0.51
N ARG A 119 -8.75 -10.39 1.83
CA ARG A 119 -8.05 -9.33 2.55
C ARG A 119 -7.38 -9.90 3.79
N HIS A 120 -6.27 -9.31 4.17
CA HIS A 120 -5.53 -9.60 5.38
C HIS A 120 -5.58 -8.36 6.27
N PHE A 121 -5.78 -8.55 7.56
CA PHE A 121 -5.76 -7.46 8.54
C PHE A 121 -4.39 -7.41 9.19
N TRP A 122 -3.80 -6.23 9.21
CA TRP A 122 -2.56 -6.01 9.94
C TRP A 122 -2.81 -5.08 11.13
N VAL A 123 -2.47 -5.57 12.33
CA VAL A 123 -2.57 -4.81 13.57
C VAL A 123 -1.18 -4.35 13.95
N ASN A 124 -0.93 -3.04 13.81
CA ASN A 124 0.29 -2.43 14.30
C ASN A 124 0.16 -2.20 15.82
N ARG A 125 0.89 -2.99 16.62
CA ARG A 125 0.92 -2.82 18.09
C ARG A 125 1.72 -1.60 18.54
N PHE A 126 2.49 -0.95 17.65
CA PHE A 126 3.26 0.21 17.97
C PHE A 126 2.41 1.47 17.97
N HIS A 127 2.20 1.96 19.18
CA HIS A 127 1.52 3.22 19.43
C HIS A 127 2.43 4.39 19.06
N ARG A 128 1.94 5.33 18.27
CA ARG A 128 2.59 6.63 18.10
C ARG A 128 2.17 7.54 19.25
N PRO A 129 3.13 8.04 20.06
CA PRO A 129 2.83 8.99 21.14
C PRO A 129 2.18 10.28 20.64
N GLU A 130 2.48 10.66 19.39
CA GLU A 130 2.14 11.96 18.81
C GLU A 130 0.63 12.17 18.55
N ARG A 131 -0.15 11.08 18.44
CA ARG A 131 -1.62 11.15 18.26
C ARG A 131 -2.41 10.91 19.54
N ARG A 132 -1.77 10.70 20.69
CA ARG A 132 -2.44 10.38 21.95
C ARG A 132 -3.51 11.43 22.34
N GLY A 133 -3.17 12.72 22.19
CA GLY A 133 -4.08 13.80 22.58
C GLY A 133 -5.34 13.92 21.72
N GLN A 134 -5.25 13.59 20.43
CA GLN A 134 -6.42 13.60 19.54
C GLN A 134 -7.29 12.35 19.78
N GLU A 135 -6.67 11.18 19.93
CA GLU A 135 -7.36 9.94 20.23
C GLU A 135 -8.07 10.00 21.61
N GLU A 136 -7.53 10.74 22.59
CA GLU A 136 -8.17 10.95 23.89
C GLU A 136 -9.39 11.87 23.79
N LYS A 137 -9.33 12.92 22.94
CA LYS A 137 -10.47 13.79 22.65
C LYS A 137 -11.57 13.02 21.92
N ASP A 138 -11.22 12.29 20.86
CA ASP A 138 -12.17 11.49 20.08
C ASP A 138 -12.85 10.44 20.97
N ARG A 139 -12.13 9.81 21.92
CA ARG A 139 -12.68 8.88 22.91
C ARG A 139 -13.62 9.54 23.92
N ALA A 140 -13.34 10.77 24.29
CA ALA A 140 -14.18 11.50 25.24
C ALA A 140 -15.54 11.88 24.63
N GLU A 141 -15.56 12.15 23.33
CA GLU A 141 -16.77 12.56 22.61
C GLU A 141 -17.59 11.37 22.07
N GLU A 142 -16.95 10.26 21.67
CA GLU A 142 -17.58 9.16 20.94
C GLU A 142 -17.53 7.81 21.67
N GLY A 143 -16.88 7.76 22.83
CA GLY A 143 -16.66 6.51 23.57
C GLY A 143 -15.51 5.65 23.04
N PRO A 144 -15.27 4.47 23.67
CA PRO A 144 -14.17 3.59 23.31
C PRO A 144 -14.42 2.92 21.96
N MET A 145 -13.84 3.48 20.91
CA MET A 145 -13.95 2.94 19.57
C MET A 145 -12.69 2.16 19.19
N PRO A 146 -12.80 0.96 18.63
CA PRO A 146 -11.63 0.20 18.20
C PRO A 146 -10.88 0.93 17.09
N ARG A 147 -9.55 0.75 17.05
CA ARG A 147 -8.75 1.24 15.93
C ARG A 147 -9.11 0.47 14.68
N THR A 148 -9.18 1.16 13.55
CA THR A 148 -9.28 0.48 12.27
C THR A 148 -7.92 -0.19 11.97
N PRO A 149 -7.88 -1.52 11.77
CA PRO A 149 -6.65 -2.19 11.34
C PRO A 149 -6.27 -1.72 9.94
N GLU A 150 -5.01 -1.84 9.61
CA GLU A 150 -4.61 -1.75 8.20
C GLU A 150 -5.03 -3.01 7.46
N VAL A 151 -5.38 -2.86 6.20
CA VAL A 151 -5.87 -3.92 5.34
C VAL A 151 -4.96 -4.07 4.14
N PHE A 152 -4.59 -5.29 3.81
CA PHE A 152 -4.01 -5.65 2.53
C PHE A 152 -5.07 -6.38 1.70
N ALA A 153 -5.71 -5.66 0.80
CA ALA A 153 -6.70 -6.23 -0.12
C ALA A 153 -6.01 -6.84 -1.32
N VAL A 154 -6.32 -8.10 -1.64
CA VAL A 154 -5.69 -8.87 -2.71
C VAL A 154 -6.66 -9.03 -3.87
N PHE A 155 -6.18 -8.68 -5.05
CA PHE A 155 -6.91 -8.81 -6.32
C PHE A 155 -6.08 -9.62 -7.29
N LYS A 156 -6.76 -10.27 -8.25
CA LYS A 156 -6.13 -11.05 -9.31
C LYS A 156 -6.63 -10.57 -10.68
N LYS A 157 -5.74 -10.42 -11.65
CA LYS A 157 -6.16 -10.27 -13.05
C LYS A 157 -6.74 -11.59 -13.56
N PRO A 158 -7.87 -11.60 -14.29
CA PRO A 158 -8.44 -12.82 -14.84
C PRO A 158 -7.39 -13.69 -15.53
N GLY A 159 -7.47 -15.00 -15.34
CA GLY A 159 -6.50 -15.98 -15.83
C GLY A 159 -6.11 -17.02 -14.78
N SER A 160 -5.32 -18.02 -15.16
CA SER A 160 -4.76 -19.00 -14.24
C SER A 160 -3.83 -18.31 -13.24
N ALA A 161 -3.99 -18.58 -11.94
CA ALA A 161 -3.22 -17.91 -10.89
C ALA A 161 -1.72 -18.11 -11.11
N TYR A 162 -0.98 -17.00 -11.13
CA TYR A 162 0.47 -17.01 -11.12
C TYR A 162 0.95 -16.94 -9.67
N LEU A 163 1.54 -18.01 -9.20
CA LEU A 163 2.02 -18.12 -7.82
C LEU A 163 3.53 -18.38 -7.79
N GLY A 164 4.14 -17.86 -6.75
CA GLY A 164 5.53 -18.12 -6.40
C GLY A 164 5.68 -19.32 -5.48
N GLU A 165 6.76 -19.30 -4.73
CA GLU A 165 7.13 -20.33 -3.76
C GLU A 165 7.24 -19.66 -2.37
N PRO A 166 6.13 -19.59 -1.61
CA PRO A 166 6.17 -19.05 -0.25
C PRO A 166 6.98 -19.95 0.66
N LEU A 167 7.68 -19.36 1.63
CA LEU A 167 8.27 -20.09 2.73
C LEU A 167 7.19 -20.57 3.70
N GLU A 168 7.49 -21.58 4.52
CA GLU A 168 6.52 -22.14 5.49
C GLU A 168 5.88 -21.07 6.37
N GLY A 169 6.66 -20.16 6.94
CA GLY A 169 6.14 -19.05 7.75
C GLY A 169 5.35 -17.98 6.98
N ASP A 170 5.49 -17.89 5.65
CA ASP A 170 4.70 -16.94 4.82
C ASP A 170 3.26 -17.41 4.69
N ALA A 171 3.06 -18.71 4.49
CA ALA A 171 1.73 -19.29 4.40
C ALA A 171 0.97 -19.11 5.73
N ASP A 172 1.64 -19.32 6.86
CA ASP A 172 1.05 -19.10 8.19
C ASP A 172 0.69 -17.63 8.40
N LEU A 173 1.57 -16.71 8.02
CA LEU A 173 1.33 -15.28 8.13
C LEU A 173 0.14 -14.83 7.27
N LEU A 174 0.05 -15.29 6.02
CA LEU A 174 -1.04 -14.92 5.10
C LEU A 174 -2.35 -15.67 5.37
N ASN A 175 -2.30 -16.83 6.00
CA ASN A 175 -3.50 -17.56 6.42
C ASN A 175 -4.06 -17.07 7.77
N ALA A 176 -3.28 -16.33 8.54
CA ALA A 176 -3.77 -15.71 9.78
C ALA A 176 -4.82 -14.64 9.46
N ASN A 177 -5.93 -14.66 10.21
CA ASN A 177 -6.96 -13.62 10.08
C ASN A 177 -6.41 -12.23 10.46
N PHE A 178 -5.40 -12.20 11.35
CA PHE A 178 -4.73 -11.00 11.81
C PHE A 178 -3.21 -11.22 11.77
N MET A 179 -2.53 -10.33 11.05
CA MET A 179 -1.07 -10.28 11.06
C MET A 179 -0.61 -9.34 12.18
N GLU A 180 0.21 -9.84 13.09
CA GLU A 180 0.81 -9.03 14.13
C GLU A 180 2.32 -8.97 13.93
N THR A 181 2.88 -7.74 13.92
CA THR A 181 4.33 -7.57 13.91
C THR A 181 4.80 -7.17 15.31
N GLY A 182 5.72 -7.94 15.87
CA GLY A 182 6.32 -7.68 17.17
C GLY A 182 7.31 -6.50 17.16
N ALA A 183 7.78 -6.12 18.37
CA ALA A 183 8.66 -4.98 18.64
C ALA A 183 10.05 -5.01 17.95
N GLY A 184 10.40 -6.09 17.25
CA GLY A 184 11.71 -6.27 16.62
C GLY A 184 11.77 -5.99 15.12
N SER A 185 10.63 -5.69 14.47
CA SER A 185 10.65 -5.36 13.04
C SER A 185 11.10 -3.91 12.86
N MET A 186 12.28 -3.71 12.33
CA MET A 186 12.93 -2.46 11.90
C MET A 186 12.35 -1.17 12.49
N LYS A 187 13.19 -0.30 13.01
CA LYS A 187 12.81 1.09 13.33
C LYS A 187 12.14 1.66 12.08
N ALA A 188 10.83 1.90 12.16
CA ALA A 188 10.08 2.48 11.05
C ALA A 188 10.76 3.82 10.68
N ARG A 189 11.34 3.89 9.50
CA ARG A 189 11.99 5.10 8.99
C ARG A 189 10.94 6.09 8.47
N HIS A 190 9.76 5.58 8.14
CA HIS A 190 8.62 6.37 7.64
C HIS A 190 7.33 5.99 8.42
N PRO A 191 6.49 6.98 8.73
CA PRO A 191 5.27 6.77 9.53
C PRO A 191 4.29 5.73 8.99
N TYR A 192 4.23 5.54 7.69
CA TYR A 192 3.28 4.66 7.01
C TYR A 192 3.95 3.42 6.39
N GLN A 193 5.15 3.10 6.85
CA GLN A 193 5.92 1.98 6.33
C GLN A 193 5.22 0.65 6.61
N ALA A 194 4.95 -0.11 5.55
CA ALA A 194 4.48 -1.48 5.67
C ALA A 194 5.55 -2.37 6.35
N PRO A 195 5.15 -3.36 7.15
CA PRO A 195 6.10 -4.25 7.79
C PRO A 195 6.77 -5.16 6.76
N LEU A 196 8.10 -5.15 6.75
CA LEU A 196 8.89 -5.94 5.82
C LEU A 196 8.54 -7.44 5.81
N PRO A 197 8.28 -8.12 6.95
CA PRO A 197 7.85 -9.52 6.93
C PRO A 197 6.58 -9.76 6.11
N VAL A 198 5.60 -8.86 6.21
CA VAL A 198 4.34 -8.95 5.46
C VAL A 198 4.57 -8.77 3.96
N LEU A 199 5.38 -7.76 3.57
CA LEU A 199 5.72 -7.55 2.17
C LEU A 199 6.53 -8.72 1.60
N ASN A 200 7.47 -9.28 2.37
CA ASN A 200 8.21 -10.48 1.98
C ASN A 200 7.27 -11.66 1.68
N ALA A 201 6.25 -11.88 2.53
CA ALA A 201 5.28 -12.95 2.32
C ALA A 201 4.48 -12.75 1.03
N PHE A 202 3.99 -11.53 0.75
CA PHE A 202 3.31 -11.23 -0.51
C PHE A 202 4.22 -11.40 -1.73
N VAL A 203 5.46 -10.87 -1.67
CA VAL A 203 6.42 -10.96 -2.77
C VAL A 203 6.70 -12.42 -3.10
N ARG A 204 6.99 -13.27 -2.11
CA ARG A 204 7.28 -14.69 -2.35
C ARG A 204 6.06 -15.48 -2.81
N THR A 205 4.87 -15.16 -2.32
CA THR A 205 3.63 -15.86 -2.69
C THR A 205 3.17 -15.54 -4.10
N TYR A 206 3.31 -14.28 -4.55
CA TYR A 206 2.73 -13.82 -5.81
C TYR A 206 3.75 -13.50 -6.90
N SER A 207 5.02 -13.84 -6.69
CA SER A 207 6.08 -13.74 -7.71
C SER A 207 7.12 -14.85 -7.56
N ARG A 208 7.97 -15.03 -8.57
CA ARG A 208 9.07 -16.02 -8.60
C ARG A 208 10.41 -15.30 -8.62
N PRO A 209 11.52 -15.92 -8.17
CA PRO A 209 12.85 -15.37 -8.37
C PRO A 209 13.08 -15.00 -9.84
N GLY A 210 13.67 -13.82 -10.06
CA GLY A 210 13.87 -13.25 -11.41
C GLY A 210 12.70 -12.41 -11.95
N ASP A 211 11.51 -12.49 -11.35
CA ASP A 211 10.38 -11.61 -11.71
C ASP A 211 10.64 -10.15 -11.28
N THR A 212 9.84 -9.25 -11.85
CA THR A 212 9.81 -7.82 -11.45
C THR A 212 8.52 -7.52 -10.69
N VAL A 213 8.65 -6.90 -9.52
CA VAL A 213 7.56 -6.36 -8.71
C VAL A 213 7.44 -4.86 -8.99
N VAL A 214 6.23 -4.31 -9.01
CA VAL A 214 6.00 -2.87 -9.20
C VAL A 214 5.34 -2.29 -7.98
N ASP A 215 5.82 -1.11 -7.54
CA ASP A 215 5.18 -0.30 -6.50
C ASP A 215 4.90 1.10 -7.05
N PRO A 216 3.62 1.43 -7.28
CA PRO A 216 3.22 2.73 -7.82
C PRO A 216 3.23 3.87 -6.78
N PHE A 217 3.49 3.57 -5.49
CA PHE A 217 3.50 4.54 -4.37
C PHE A 217 4.63 4.20 -3.42
N ALA A 218 5.87 4.29 -3.90
CA ALA A 218 7.04 3.67 -3.28
C ALA A 218 7.38 4.17 -1.87
N GLY A 219 7.07 5.43 -1.54
CA GLY A 219 7.43 6.04 -0.26
C GLY A 219 8.93 5.90 0.05
N CYS A 220 9.28 5.19 1.10
CA CYS A 220 10.68 4.95 1.47
C CYS A 220 11.31 3.69 0.81
N GLY A 221 10.58 2.98 -0.08
CA GLY A 221 11.11 1.85 -0.86
C GLY A 221 11.06 0.49 -0.17
N THR A 222 10.19 0.26 0.81
CA THR A 222 10.12 -1.02 1.55
C THR A 222 9.77 -2.20 0.64
N THR A 223 8.94 -1.98 -0.38
CA THR A 223 8.60 -2.99 -1.38
C THR A 223 9.84 -3.43 -2.17
N ALA A 224 10.71 -2.49 -2.56
CA ALA A 224 11.95 -2.82 -3.24
C ALA A 224 12.88 -3.66 -2.35
N LEU A 225 12.98 -3.33 -1.06
CA LEU A 225 13.77 -4.13 -0.12
C LEU A 225 13.26 -5.57 -0.02
N ALA A 226 11.94 -5.75 0.04
CA ALA A 226 11.31 -7.08 0.05
C ALA A 226 11.59 -7.85 -1.25
N ALA A 227 11.48 -7.19 -2.40
CA ALA A 227 11.71 -7.79 -3.71
C ALA A 227 13.17 -8.21 -3.90
N LEU A 228 14.12 -7.31 -3.67
CA LEU A 228 15.55 -7.57 -3.87
C LEU A 228 16.05 -8.68 -2.96
N ARG A 229 15.71 -8.67 -1.66
CA ARG A 229 16.08 -9.73 -0.71
C ARG A 229 15.50 -11.09 -1.04
N SER A 230 14.47 -11.13 -1.85
CA SER A 230 13.83 -12.35 -2.33
C SER A 230 14.29 -12.75 -3.75
N GLY A 231 15.28 -12.08 -4.33
CA GLY A 231 15.79 -12.36 -5.68
C GLY A 231 14.87 -11.88 -6.80
N ARG A 232 14.04 -10.85 -6.55
CA ARG A 232 13.17 -10.20 -7.55
C ARG A 232 13.70 -8.83 -7.89
N GLY A 233 13.43 -8.36 -9.13
CA GLY A 233 13.59 -6.96 -9.47
C GLY A 233 12.45 -6.11 -8.94
N CYS A 234 12.66 -4.79 -8.87
CA CYS A 234 11.60 -3.86 -8.49
C CYS A 234 11.63 -2.59 -9.33
N ILE A 235 10.43 -2.10 -9.70
CA ILE A 235 10.22 -0.79 -10.30
C ILE A 235 9.37 0.03 -9.34
N LEU A 236 9.90 1.17 -8.94
CA LEU A 236 9.27 2.10 -8.00
C LEU A 236 8.82 3.37 -8.73
N TYR A 237 7.64 3.87 -8.38
CA TYR A 237 7.17 5.20 -8.76
C TYR A 237 7.02 6.04 -7.50
N GLU A 238 7.62 7.23 -7.50
CA GLU A 238 7.53 8.18 -6.40
C GLU A 238 7.60 9.62 -6.94
N ILE A 239 6.72 10.48 -6.46
CA ILE A 239 6.66 11.89 -6.88
C ILE A 239 7.19 12.86 -5.82
N ASP A 240 7.24 12.42 -4.56
CA ASP A 240 7.75 13.25 -3.47
C ASP A 240 9.28 13.26 -3.47
N PRO A 241 9.92 14.42 -3.66
CA PRO A 241 11.39 14.52 -3.68
C PRO A 241 12.05 14.06 -2.38
N GLU A 242 11.38 14.20 -1.22
CA GLU A 242 11.91 13.76 0.07
C GLU A 242 11.93 12.23 0.13
N ALA A 243 10.83 11.57 -0.27
CA ALA A 243 10.74 10.13 -0.35
C ALA A 243 11.72 9.55 -1.39
N VAL A 244 11.87 10.19 -2.54
CA VAL A 244 12.91 9.86 -3.54
C VAL A 244 14.31 9.93 -2.93
N GLY A 245 14.62 10.97 -2.14
CA GLY A 245 15.87 11.10 -1.41
C GLY A 245 16.10 9.95 -0.43
N MET A 246 15.06 9.53 0.30
CA MET A 246 15.12 8.38 1.22
C MET A 246 15.39 7.07 0.47
N ILE A 247 14.70 6.83 -0.67
CA ILE A 247 14.96 5.65 -1.51
C ILE A 247 16.42 5.62 -1.95
N ARG A 248 16.93 6.71 -2.50
CA ARG A 248 18.33 6.80 -2.97
C ARG A 248 19.31 6.49 -1.85
N THR A 249 19.11 7.05 -0.65
CA THR A 249 19.95 6.79 0.54
C THR A 249 19.87 5.33 0.98
N ASN A 250 18.66 4.77 1.06
CA ASN A 250 18.45 3.40 1.53
C ASN A 250 19.13 2.34 0.63
N PHE A 251 19.23 2.62 -0.67
CA PHE A 251 19.77 1.67 -1.65
C PHE A 251 21.19 2.02 -2.16
N ALA A 252 21.76 3.16 -1.76
CA ALA A 252 23.18 3.44 -2.03
C ALA A 252 24.09 2.51 -1.21
N GLU A 253 23.68 2.15 0.00
CA GLU A 253 24.45 1.27 0.90
C GLU A 253 24.38 -0.23 0.50
N GLU A 254 23.43 -0.63 -0.33
CA GLU A 254 23.30 -2.02 -0.83
C GLU A 254 24.03 -2.24 -2.19
N ALA A 255 24.63 -1.19 -2.75
CA ALA A 255 25.35 -1.25 -4.02
C ALA A 255 26.86 -1.44 -3.87
N GLU A 256 27.41 -1.38 -2.63
CA GLU A 256 28.81 -1.69 -2.27
C GLU A 256 28.92 -3.13 -1.75
#